data_ea6c873dbbda0442ea5094188972bbfc
#
_entry.id   ea6c873dbbda0442ea5094188972bbfc
#
_cell.length_a   1.000
_cell.length_b   1.000
_cell.length_c   1.000
_cell.angle_alpha   90.00
_cell.angle_beta   90.00
_cell.angle_gamma   90.00
#
_symmetry.space_group_name_H-M   'P 1'
#
loop_
_entity.id
_entity.type
_entity.pdbx_description
1 polymer ?
#
loop_
_entity_poly.entity_id
_entity_poly.type
_entity_poly.pdbx_seq_one_letter_code
_entity_poly.pdbx_strand_id
1 'polypeptide(L)'
;MIKKILLILMLFSFVLKNHAQQDAMFTYYMFNHQAVNPAYVGSRQIINATMLNRSQWTGFEGAPWSHTVSLNAPLLNESMGFGFSFSNDVVGPAVLNNLTLDLSYHLKFNDSDHRLSFGLKAGGNHTRLDLNNLSLDDQSDPAFDPNNMGKFMPNYGFGLYYYTPKWYVGFSSPHMVNYDFNATQRHFFLIGGGIIELNETIKLRPSTYAKFTKNAPITLDLTGLFIFRDRLWAGAAFRAPIGLIIPNNSK
;
A
#
# COMPACT_ATOMS: atom_id res chain seq x y z
N MET A 1 -36.05 -30.23 1.53
CA MET A 1 -35.87 -28.81 1.93
C MET A 1 -34.42 -28.35 1.82
N ILE A 2 -33.46 -29.02 2.41
CA ILE A 2 -32.03 -28.67 2.43
C ILE A 2 -31.45 -28.51 1.01
N LYS A 3 -31.73 -29.40 0.05
CA LYS A 3 -31.26 -29.31 -1.34
C LYS A 3 -31.74 -28.05 -2.06
N LYS A 4 -32.94 -27.56 -1.80
CA LYS A 4 -33.48 -26.32 -2.38
C LYS A 4 -32.82 -25.08 -1.76
N ILE A 5 -32.49 -25.11 -0.46
CA ILE A 5 -31.76 -24.03 0.22
C ILE A 5 -30.32 -23.94 -0.28
N LEU A 6 -29.65 -25.06 -0.47
CA LEU A 6 -28.29 -25.11 -1.05
C LEU A 6 -28.27 -24.59 -2.50
N LEU A 7 -29.30 -24.90 -3.31
CA LEU A 7 -29.42 -24.40 -4.67
C LEU A 7 -29.64 -22.88 -4.72
N ILE A 8 -30.46 -22.35 -3.82
CA ILE A 8 -30.69 -20.89 -3.68
C ILE A 8 -29.42 -20.17 -3.21
N LEU A 9 -28.68 -20.71 -2.24
CA LEU A 9 -27.40 -20.19 -1.79
C LEU A 9 -26.35 -20.21 -2.91
N MET A 10 -26.32 -21.26 -3.72
CA MET A 10 -25.43 -21.38 -4.87
C MET A 10 -25.78 -20.37 -5.99
N LEU A 11 -27.07 -20.13 -6.25
CA LEU A 11 -27.53 -19.11 -7.19
C LEU A 11 -27.23 -17.68 -6.70
N PHE A 12 -27.30 -17.42 -5.39
CA PHE A 12 -26.99 -16.12 -4.80
C PHE A 12 -25.49 -15.78 -4.88
N SER A 13 -24.59 -16.77 -4.88
CA SER A 13 -23.15 -16.58 -5.02
C SER A 13 -22.71 -16.14 -6.43
N PHE A 14 -23.53 -16.36 -7.46
CA PHE A 14 -23.26 -15.94 -8.84
C PHE A 14 -23.61 -14.48 -9.16
N VAL A 15 -24.28 -13.76 -8.26
CA VAL A 15 -24.74 -12.37 -8.52
C VAL A 15 -23.70 -11.32 -8.09
N LEU A 16 -22.63 -11.72 -7.42
CA LEU A 16 -21.57 -10.80 -7.00
C LEU A 16 -20.66 -10.49 -8.20
N LYS A 17 -20.80 -9.30 -8.79
CA LYS A 17 -19.85 -8.77 -9.76
C LYS A 17 -18.52 -8.50 -9.03
N ASN A 18 -17.59 -9.42 -9.13
CA ASN A 18 -16.24 -9.23 -8.62
C ASN A 18 -15.43 -8.36 -9.58
N HIS A 19 -15.24 -7.10 -9.25
CA HIS A 19 -14.26 -6.24 -9.91
C HIS A 19 -12.91 -6.44 -9.20
N ALA A 20 -12.05 -7.29 -9.75
CA ALA A 20 -10.84 -7.78 -9.09
C ALA A 20 -9.54 -7.11 -9.59
N GLN A 21 -9.56 -5.80 -9.88
CA GLN A 21 -8.34 -5.07 -10.18
C GLN A 21 -7.97 -4.16 -9.00
N GLN A 22 -7.02 -4.61 -8.19
CA GLN A 22 -6.49 -3.85 -7.06
C GLN A 22 -4.96 -3.77 -7.18
N ASP A 23 -4.40 -2.56 -6.94
CA ASP A 23 -2.96 -2.40 -6.75
C ASP A 23 -2.43 -3.36 -5.67
N ALA A 24 -1.12 -3.69 -5.77
CA ALA A 24 -0.46 -4.55 -4.82
C ALA A 24 -0.78 -4.15 -3.38
N MET A 25 -1.32 -5.08 -2.61
CA MET A 25 -1.68 -4.81 -1.22
C MET A 25 -0.45 -4.91 -0.33
N PHE A 26 -0.09 -3.82 0.32
CA PHE A 26 0.98 -3.78 1.30
C PHE A 26 0.54 -4.45 2.61
N THR A 27 0.73 -5.75 2.73
CA THR A 27 0.41 -6.50 3.96
C THR A 27 1.28 -6.05 5.14
N TYR A 28 2.48 -5.54 4.87
CA TYR A 28 3.46 -5.11 5.87
C TYR A 28 3.57 -3.59 5.99
N TYR A 29 2.45 -2.85 5.80
CA TYR A 29 2.42 -1.39 5.93
C TYR A 29 2.96 -0.90 7.28
N MET A 30 2.81 -1.70 8.35
CA MET A 30 3.31 -1.34 9.68
C MET A 30 4.84 -1.23 9.78
N PHE A 31 5.57 -1.79 8.82
CA PHE A 31 7.03 -1.68 8.73
C PHE A 31 7.48 -0.65 7.70
N ASN A 32 6.63 -0.28 6.73
CA ASN A 32 6.92 0.70 5.69
C ASN A 32 5.75 1.66 5.48
N HIS A 33 5.55 2.59 6.43
CA HIS A 33 4.51 3.62 6.33
C HIS A 33 4.73 4.57 5.15
N GLN A 34 5.99 4.77 4.70
CA GLN A 34 6.35 5.61 3.56
C GLN A 34 5.67 5.14 2.27
N ALA A 35 5.49 3.83 2.08
CA ALA A 35 4.83 3.29 0.89
C ALA A 35 3.40 3.81 0.75
N VAL A 36 2.70 4.02 1.86
CA VAL A 36 1.29 4.43 1.89
C VAL A 36 1.09 5.91 2.24
N ASN A 37 2.01 6.54 2.98
CA ASN A 37 1.85 7.93 3.42
C ASN A 37 3.15 8.72 3.32
N PRO A 38 3.26 9.69 2.38
CA PRO A 38 4.47 10.51 2.21
C PRO A 38 4.76 11.42 3.41
N ALA A 39 3.76 11.77 4.23
CA ALA A 39 3.98 12.59 5.41
C ALA A 39 4.73 11.88 6.55
N TYR A 40 4.92 10.55 6.43
CA TYR A 40 5.69 9.77 7.39
C TYR A 40 7.20 10.02 7.30
N VAL A 41 7.73 10.40 6.12
CA VAL A 41 9.19 10.52 5.93
C VAL A 41 9.79 11.53 6.90
N GLY A 42 10.95 11.20 7.50
CA GLY A 42 11.60 12.04 8.52
C GLY A 42 10.96 12.01 9.91
N SER A 43 9.77 11.42 10.10
CA SER A 43 9.08 11.41 11.41
C SER A 43 9.85 10.69 12.51
N ARG A 44 10.71 9.73 12.15
CA ARG A 44 11.56 8.99 13.11
C ARG A 44 12.80 9.75 13.56
N GLN A 45 13.11 10.87 12.89
CA GLN A 45 14.29 11.71 13.19
C GLN A 45 15.63 10.99 13.06
N ILE A 46 15.65 9.87 12.34
CA ILE A 46 16.85 9.08 11.99
C ILE A 46 16.77 8.67 10.53
N ILE A 47 17.93 8.37 9.94
CA ILE A 47 17.96 7.71 8.63
C ILE A 47 17.37 6.31 8.79
N ASN A 48 16.40 5.99 8.00
CA ASN A 48 15.71 4.70 8.02
C ASN A 48 15.73 4.08 6.61
N ALA A 49 16.18 2.84 6.54
CA ALA A 49 16.14 2.02 5.32
C ALA A 49 15.23 0.81 5.54
N THR A 50 14.36 0.55 4.60
CA THR A 50 13.48 -0.63 4.63
C THR A 50 13.59 -1.36 3.30
N MET A 51 13.85 -2.65 3.36
CA MET A 51 13.83 -3.54 2.21
C MET A 51 12.79 -4.65 2.45
N LEU A 52 11.87 -4.81 1.53
CA LEU A 52 10.83 -5.83 1.58
C LEU A 52 10.88 -6.68 0.31
N ASN A 53 10.92 -7.98 0.50
CA ASN A 53 10.80 -8.96 -0.56
C ASN A 53 9.56 -9.80 -0.32
N ARG A 54 8.74 -9.99 -1.35
CA ARG A 54 7.56 -10.82 -1.29
C ARG A 54 7.56 -11.79 -2.46
N SER A 55 7.48 -13.07 -2.17
CA SER A 55 7.28 -14.12 -3.15
C SER A 55 5.95 -14.82 -2.87
N GLN A 56 5.13 -15.00 -3.89
CA GLN A 56 3.83 -15.67 -3.81
C GLN A 56 3.82 -16.87 -4.73
N TRP A 57 3.08 -17.92 -4.35
CA TRP A 57 2.93 -19.15 -5.14
C TRP A 57 4.26 -19.75 -5.60
N THR A 58 5.20 -19.88 -4.68
CA THR A 58 6.54 -20.41 -4.94
C THR A 58 6.45 -21.80 -5.57
N GLY A 59 7.12 -21.98 -6.71
CA GLY A 59 7.12 -23.24 -7.47
C GLY A 59 6.22 -23.22 -8.71
N PHE A 60 5.44 -22.15 -8.95
CA PHE A 60 4.71 -21.96 -10.20
C PHE A 60 5.48 -21.03 -11.14
N GLU A 61 5.49 -21.34 -12.42
CA GLU A 61 6.05 -20.47 -13.45
C GLU A 61 5.23 -19.18 -13.55
N GLY A 62 5.92 -18.03 -13.65
CA GLY A 62 5.26 -16.72 -13.66
C GLY A 62 4.68 -16.27 -12.29
N ALA A 63 5.05 -16.97 -11.22
CA ALA A 63 4.61 -16.64 -9.86
C ALA A 63 4.96 -15.18 -9.49
N PRO A 64 4.04 -14.44 -8.83
CA PRO A 64 4.28 -13.06 -8.45
C PRO A 64 5.44 -12.91 -7.46
N TRP A 65 6.30 -11.94 -7.72
CA TRP A 65 7.31 -11.49 -6.77
C TRP A 65 7.45 -9.98 -6.78
N SER A 66 7.75 -9.42 -5.63
CA SER A 66 7.85 -7.97 -5.42
C SER A 66 9.08 -7.64 -4.58
N HIS A 67 9.82 -6.64 -5.01
CA HIS A 67 10.91 -6.05 -4.27
C HIS A 67 10.61 -4.58 -4.02
N THR A 68 10.78 -4.13 -2.79
CA THR A 68 10.62 -2.72 -2.43
C THR A 68 11.81 -2.29 -1.58
N VAL A 69 12.42 -1.16 -1.96
CA VAL A 69 13.45 -0.47 -1.17
C VAL A 69 12.93 0.93 -0.89
N SER A 70 12.96 1.32 0.37
CA SER A 70 12.58 2.66 0.82
C SER A 70 13.65 3.21 1.74
N LEU A 71 14.02 4.46 1.50
CA LEU A 71 14.95 5.23 2.32
C LEU A 71 14.25 6.51 2.75
N ASN A 72 14.41 6.91 4.01
CA ASN A 72 13.97 8.22 4.45
C ASN A 72 14.89 8.79 5.53
N ALA A 73 14.95 10.10 5.56
CA ALA A 73 15.80 10.84 6.49
C ALA A 73 15.14 12.17 6.88
N PRO A 74 15.40 12.67 8.08
CA PRO A 74 15.08 14.05 8.45
C PRO A 74 16.04 15.00 7.73
N LEU A 75 15.53 16.20 7.41
CA LEU A 75 16.26 17.32 6.85
C LEU A 75 16.01 18.57 7.69
N LEU A 76 16.90 19.57 7.58
CA LEU A 76 16.73 20.92 8.12
C LEU A 76 16.19 20.93 9.57
N ASN A 77 17.02 20.52 10.51
CA ASN A 77 16.70 20.53 11.94
C ASN A 77 15.39 19.81 12.28
N GLU A 78 15.14 18.66 11.62
CA GLU A 78 13.98 17.81 11.85
C GLU A 78 12.62 18.41 11.44
N SER A 79 12.59 19.61 10.87
CA SER A 79 11.36 20.24 10.40
C SER A 79 10.92 19.73 9.04
N MET A 80 11.79 19.06 8.31
CA MET A 80 11.51 18.47 7.01
C MET A 80 11.99 17.02 6.95
N GLY A 81 11.38 16.24 6.08
CA GLY A 81 11.80 14.89 5.76
C GLY A 81 11.91 14.68 4.25
N PHE A 82 12.85 13.86 3.86
CA PHE A 82 13.04 13.40 2.50
C PHE A 82 12.95 11.88 2.45
N GLY A 83 12.30 11.34 1.43
CA GLY A 83 12.20 9.92 1.20
C GLY A 83 12.37 9.56 -0.26
N PHE A 84 12.92 8.38 -0.47
CA PHE A 84 13.06 7.72 -1.76
C PHE A 84 12.48 6.33 -1.66
N SER A 85 11.71 5.90 -2.66
CA SER A 85 11.24 4.52 -2.76
C SER A 85 11.33 4.01 -4.19
N PHE A 86 11.76 2.76 -4.30
CA PHE A 86 11.74 2.00 -5.54
C PHE A 86 11.04 0.68 -5.29
N SER A 87 10.08 0.31 -6.13
CA SER A 87 9.52 -1.04 -6.15
C SER A 87 9.56 -1.63 -7.55
N ASN A 88 9.76 -2.94 -7.58
CA ASN A 88 9.68 -3.77 -8.77
C ASN A 88 8.73 -4.92 -8.49
N ASP A 89 7.64 -4.98 -9.22
CA ASP A 89 6.61 -6.01 -9.11
C ASP A 89 6.54 -6.78 -10.43
N VAL A 90 6.66 -8.09 -10.35
CA VAL A 90 6.58 -9.00 -11.49
C VAL A 90 5.42 -9.95 -11.27
N VAL A 91 4.51 -10.02 -12.24
CA VAL A 91 3.35 -10.91 -12.23
C VAL A 91 3.17 -11.50 -13.63
N GLY A 92 3.55 -12.76 -13.79
CA GLY A 92 3.60 -13.37 -15.12
C GLY A 92 4.51 -12.55 -16.04
N PRO A 93 4.03 -12.14 -17.24
CA PRO A 93 4.81 -11.32 -18.18
C PRO A 93 4.83 -9.83 -17.80
N ALA A 94 4.02 -9.39 -16.87
CA ALA A 94 3.92 -7.98 -16.49
C ALA A 94 5.00 -7.60 -15.49
N VAL A 95 5.79 -6.57 -15.80
CA VAL A 95 6.80 -5.97 -14.95
C VAL A 95 6.41 -4.52 -14.68
N LEU A 96 6.19 -4.19 -13.42
CA LEU A 96 5.85 -2.86 -12.94
C LEU A 96 7.00 -2.31 -12.09
N ASN A 97 7.62 -1.24 -12.55
CA ASN A 97 8.61 -0.50 -11.77
C ASN A 97 8.00 0.81 -11.30
N ASN A 98 8.12 1.10 -10.02
CA ASN A 98 7.66 2.35 -9.43
C ASN A 98 8.83 3.05 -8.75
N LEU A 99 9.05 4.32 -9.08
CA LEU A 99 10.03 5.19 -8.48
C LEU A 99 9.35 6.41 -7.90
N THR A 100 9.55 6.68 -6.61
CA THR A 100 8.94 7.84 -5.95
C THR A 100 9.92 8.57 -5.05
N LEU A 101 9.73 9.89 -4.99
CA LEU A 101 10.34 10.81 -4.05
C LEU A 101 9.25 11.39 -3.15
N ASP A 102 9.56 11.48 -1.88
CA ASP A 102 8.67 12.00 -0.85
C ASP A 102 9.32 13.19 -0.16
N LEU A 103 8.55 14.24 0.06
CA LEU A 103 8.93 15.40 0.89
C LEU A 103 7.87 15.60 1.96
N SER A 104 8.30 15.87 3.18
CA SER A 104 7.41 16.19 4.28
C SER A 104 7.85 17.44 5.04
N TYR A 105 6.87 18.10 5.63
CA TYR A 105 7.08 19.22 6.56
C TYR A 105 6.39 18.93 7.88
N HIS A 106 7.13 19.05 8.99
CA HIS A 106 6.70 18.69 10.34
C HIS A 106 6.47 19.94 11.17
N LEU A 107 5.23 20.18 11.54
CA LEU A 107 4.85 21.21 12.50
C LEU A 107 4.89 20.63 13.92
N LYS A 108 5.70 21.23 14.79
CA LYS A 108 5.74 20.91 16.21
C LYS A 108 4.72 21.82 16.95
N PHE A 109 3.89 21.21 17.81
CA PHE A 109 2.93 21.95 18.62
C PHE A 109 3.56 22.35 19.96
N ASN A 110 3.87 23.63 20.13
CA ASN A 110 4.50 24.18 21.34
C ASN A 110 5.69 23.34 21.85
N ASP A 111 5.83 23.22 23.16
CA ASP A 111 6.86 22.39 23.81
C ASP A 111 6.47 20.90 23.92
N SER A 112 5.37 20.49 23.31
CA SER A 112 4.95 19.10 23.30
C SER A 112 5.67 18.30 22.21
N ASP A 113 5.78 16.98 22.42
CA ASP A 113 6.29 16.05 21.40
C ASP A 113 5.26 15.69 20.33
N HIS A 114 4.18 16.46 20.24
CA HIS A 114 3.13 16.29 19.26
C HIS A 114 3.52 16.97 17.96
N ARG A 115 3.40 16.26 16.84
CA ARG A 115 3.75 16.80 15.52
C ARG A 115 2.67 16.48 14.50
N LEU A 116 2.39 17.44 13.63
CA LEU A 116 1.57 17.25 12.43
C LEU A 116 2.46 17.40 11.22
N SER A 117 2.49 16.39 10.38
CA SER A 117 3.29 16.38 9.15
C SER A 117 2.39 16.44 7.93
N PHE A 118 2.81 17.24 6.96
CA PHE A 118 2.26 17.32 5.61
C PHE A 118 3.26 16.70 4.65
N GLY A 119 2.83 15.81 3.79
CA GLY A 119 3.70 15.13 2.85
C GLY A 119 3.22 15.24 1.41
N LEU A 120 4.20 15.34 0.51
CA LEU A 120 3.98 15.29 -0.93
C LEU A 120 4.81 14.15 -1.50
N LYS A 121 4.23 13.43 -2.46
CA LYS A 121 4.88 12.36 -3.22
C LYS A 121 4.89 12.75 -4.69
N ALA A 122 6.02 12.56 -5.36
CA ALA A 122 6.14 12.66 -6.81
C ALA A 122 6.94 11.47 -7.34
N GLY A 123 6.58 10.97 -8.50
CA GLY A 123 7.28 9.84 -9.11
C GLY A 123 6.60 9.34 -10.36
N GLY A 124 6.77 8.07 -10.67
CA GLY A 124 6.11 7.46 -11.80
C GLY A 124 6.26 5.96 -11.82
N ASN A 125 5.34 5.34 -12.52
CA ASN A 125 5.29 3.92 -12.79
C ASN A 125 5.73 3.68 -14.23
N HIS A 126 6.57 2.68 -14.43
CA HIS A 126 6.91 2.16 -15.75
C HIS A 126 6.42 0.72 -15.84
N THR A 127 5.41 0.48 -16.65
CA THR A 127 4.86 -0.86 -16.90
C THR A 127 5.41 -1.40 -18.20
N ARG A 128 5.90 -2.64 -18.19
CA ARG A 128 6.38 -3.37 -19.35
C ARG A 128 5.78 -4.76 -19.36
N LEU A 129 5.43 -5.27 -20.55
CA LEU A 129 5.12 -6.69 -20.77
C LEU A 129 6.37 -7.36 -21.34
N ASP A 130 6.84 -8.42 -20.69
CA ASP A 130 7.93 -9.26 -21.17
C ASP A 130 7.33 -10.45 -21.91
N LEU A 131 7.36 -10.39 -23.23
CA LEU A 131 6.78 -11.42 -24.10
C LEU A 131 7.78 -12.49 -24.52
N ASN A 132 9.06 -12.38 -24.13
CA ASN A 132 10.11 -13.29 -24.60
C ASN A 132 9.84 -14.76 -24.23
N ASN A 133 9.06 -15.00 -23.19
CA ASN A 133 8.73 -16.33 -22.67
C ASN A 133 7.28 -16.74 -22.96
N LEU A 134 6.55 -15.98 -23.78
CA LEU A 134 5.17 -16.31 -24.15
C LEU A 134 5.13 -16.88 -25.56
N SER A 135 4.50 -18.05 -25.73
CA SER A 135 4.06 -18.52 -27.04
C SER A 135 2.73 -17.86 -27.38
N LEU A 136 2.77 -16.88 -28.28
CA LEU A 136 1.57 -16.21 -28.76
C LEU A 136 0.97 -17.05 -29.92
N ASP A 137 -0.33 -17.35 -29.83
CA ASP A 137 -1.05 -18.04 -30.92
C ASP A 137 -1.21 -17.12 -32.13
N ASP A 138 -1.32 -15.81 -31.94
CA ASP A 138 -1.33 -14.80 -32.98
C ASP A 138 -0.28 -13.73 -32.69
N GLN A 139 0.80 -13.72 -33.44
CA GLN A 139 1.89 -12.75 -33.34
C GLN A 139 1.51 -11.37 -33.91
N SER A 140 0.41 -11.27 -34.63
CA SER A 140 -0.06 -10.04 -35.27
C SER A 140 -1.08 -9.27 -34.45
N ASP A 141 -1.46 -9.76 -33.24
CA ASP A 141 -2.43 -9.11 -32.38
C ASP A 141 -1.87 -7.75 -31.89
N PRO A 142 -2.54 -6.62 -32.18
CA PRO A 142 -2.11 -5.29 -31.77
C PRO A 142 -2.01 -5.11 -30.25
N ALA A 143 -2.66 -5.96 -29.45
CA ALA A 143 -2.55 -5.94 -28.00
C ALA A 143 -1.13 -6.28 -27.53
N PHE A 144 -0.36 -7.00 -28.34
CA PHE A 144 1.02 -7.42 -28.06
C PHE A 144 2.05 -6.65 -28.89
N ASP A 145 1.69 -5.47 -29.46
CA ASP A 145 2.64 -4.63 -30.19
C ASP A 145 3.74 -4.13 -29.22
N PRO A 146 5.03 -4.43 -29.49
CA PRO A 146 6.16 -3.98 -28.70
C PRO A 146 6.20 -2.46 -28.49
N ASN A 147 5.69 -1.67 -29.43
CA ASN A 147 5.62 -0.21 -29.33
C ASN A 147 4.59 0.28 -28.31
N ASN A 148 3.63 -0.56 -27.93
CA ASN A 148 2.62 -0.27 -26.92
C ASN A 148 2.99 -0.77 -25.51
N MET A 149 4.11 -1.47 -25.36
CA MET A 149 4.43 -2.27 -24.18
C MET A 149 5.19 -1.56 -23.08
N GLY A 150 5.62 -0.34 -23.27
CA GLY A 150 6.34 0.42 -22.25
C GLY A 150 5.73 1.80 -22.06
N LYS A 151 4.94 1.99 -20.99
CA LYS A 151 4.37 3.31 -20.69
C LYS A 151 4.91 3.81 -19.37
N PHE A 152 5.47 5.02 -19.39
CA PHE A 152 5.78 5.76 -18.19
C PHE A 152 4.55 6.57 -17.80
N MET A 153 4.13 6.42 -16.55
CA MET A 153 2.95 7.06 -15.98
C MET A 153 3.38 7.89 -14.77
N PRO A 154 3.49 9.22 -14.92
CA PRO A 154 3.81 10.09 -13.79
C PRO A 154 2.72 10.01 -12.73
N ASN A 155 3.11 10.05 -11.48
CA ASN A 155 2.21 10.02 -10.36
C ASN A 155 2.61 11.03 -9.30
N TYR A 156 1.62 11.58 -8.60
CA TYR A 156 1.80 12.41 -7.43
C TYR A 156 0.80 12.02 -6.36
N GLY A 157 1.13 12.35 -5.13
CA GLY A 157 0.31 12.03 -3.97
C GLY A 157 0.53 13.01 -2.85
N PHE A 158 -0.33 12.90 -1.84
CA PHE A 158 -0.23 13.70 -0.64
C PHE A 158 -0.52 12.86 0.61
N GLY A 159 -0.12 13.39 1.77
CA GLY A 159 -0.41 12.79 3.06
C GLY A 159 -0.45 13.80 4.19
N LEU A 160 -1.18 13.41 5.23
CA LEU A 160 -1.20 14.02 6.54
C LEU A 160 -0.81 12.95 7.56
N TYR A 161 0.01 13.29 8.52
CA TYR A 161 0.45 12.35 9.55
C TYR A 161 0.62 13.08 10.88
N TYR A 162 -0.27 12.80 11.82
CA TYR A 162 -0.16 13.28 13.19
C TYR A 162 0.45 12.20 14.05
N TYR A 163 1.47 12.55 14.82
CA TYR A 163 2.18 11.58 15.63
C TYR A 163 2.70 12.17 16.94
N THR A 164 2.82 11.28 17.89
CA THR A 164 3.37 11.48 19.22
C THR A 164 4.38 10.37 19.52
N PRO A 165 5.10 10.37 20.60
CA PRO A 165 5.97 9.25 20.99
C PRO A 165 5.23 7.92 21.17
N LYS A 166 3.93 7.95 21.49
CA LYS A 166 3.17 6.73 21.80
C LYS A 166 2.17 6.29 20.74
N TRP A 167 1.64 7.20 19.91
CA TRP A 167 0.62 6.87 18.92
C TRP A 167 0.67 7.78 17.69
N TYR A 168 0.05 7.35 16.63
CA TYR A 168 -0.03 8.07 15.38
C TYR A 168 -1.37 7.82 14.66
N VAL A 169 -1.75 8.78 13.83
CA VAL A 169 -2.82 8.65 12.85
C VAL A 169 -2.38 9.33 11.55
N GLY A 170 -2.70 8.73 10.41
CA GLY A 170 -2.35 9.29 9.10
C GLY A 170 -3.44 9.08 8.09
N PHE A 171 -3.62 10.08 7.22
CA PHE A 171 -4.49 10.03 6.06
C PHE A 171 -3.68 10.36 4.81
N SER A 172 -3.90 9.65 3.71
CA SER A 172 -3.10 9.85 2.50
C SER A 172 -3.78 9.34 1.23
N SER A 173 -3.31 9.88 0.11
CA SER A 173 -3.54 9.33 -1.22
C SER A 173 -2.21 9.37 -1.98
N PRO A 174 -1.43 8.29 -1.99
CA PRO A 174 -0.12 8.25 -2.65
C PRO A 174 -0.21 8.16 -4.18
N HIS A 175 -1.39 7.85 -4.73
CA HIS A 175 -1.67 7.76 -6.15
C HIS A 175 -2.89 8.60 -6.50
N MET A 176 -2.67 9.78 -7.09
CA MET A 176 -3.72 10.74 -7.43
C MET A 176 -4.15 10.68 -8.90
N VAL A 177 -3.27 10.16 -9.77
CA VAL A 177 -3.53 10.08 -11.21
C VAL A 177 -4.22 8.77 -11.55
N ASN A 178 -5.33 8.85 -12.26
CA ASN A 178 -6.01 7.69 -12.82
C ASN A 178 -5.54 7.48 -14.25
N TYR A 179 -5.15 6.27 -14.59
CA TYR A 179 -4.83 5.88 -15.96
C TYR A 179 -5.79 4.79 -16.42
N ASP A 180 -6.54 5.06 -17.48
CA ASP A 180 -7.53 4.11 -18.02
C ASP A 180 -6.88 2.81 -18.51
N PHE A 181 -5.65 2.90 -19.00
CA PHE A 181 -4.92 1.76 -19.55
C PHE A 181 -4.62 0.66 -18.52
N ASN A 182 -4.39 1.01 -17.25
CA ASN A 182 -4.05 0.05 -16.18
C ASN A 182 -5.15 -0.06 -15.12
N ALA A 183 -6.32 0.53 -15.35
CA ALA A 183 -7.40 0.61 -14.36
C ALA A 183 -6.93 1.09 -12.98
N THR A 184 -5.83 1.86 -12.93
CA THR A 184 -5.28 2.42 -11.70
C THR A 184 -6.28 3.42 -11.15
N GLN A 185 -6.93 3.08 -10.05
CA GLN A 185 -7.88 3.96 -9.37
C GLN A 185 -7.20 4.67 -8.20
N ARG A 186 -7.73 5.85 -7.84
CA ARG A 186 -7.30 6.54 -6.63
C ARG A 186 -7.61 5.71 -5.41
N HIS A 187 -6.61 5.61 -4.54
CA HIS A 187 -6.73 4.96 -3.26
C HIS A 187 -6.53 6.00 -2.16
N PHE A 188 -7.42 5.99 -1.17
CA PHE A 188 -7.25 6.73 0.06
C PHE A 188 -6.95 5.76 1.18
N PHE A 189 -6.02 6.14 2.02
CA PHE A 189 -5.57 5.32 3.13
C PHE A 189 -5.76 6.08 4.44
N LEU A 190 -6.26 5.38 5.44
CA LEU A 190 -6.27 5.82 6.82
C LEU A 190 -5.47 4.80 7.62
N ILE A 191 -4.44 5.27 8.31
CA ILE A 191 -3.60 4.44 9.16
C ILE A 191 -3.61 4.97 10.57
N GLY A 192 -3.51 4.09 11.55
CA GLY A 192 -3.40 4.47 12.94
C GLY A 192 -2.73 3.38 13.75
N GLY A 193 -2.12 3.74 14.84
CA GLY A 193 -1.49 2.77 15.74
C GLY A 193 -0.79 3.43 16.90
N GLY A 194 -0.23 2.59 17.77
CA GLY A 194 0.48 3.08 18.93
C GLY A 194 1.27 2.00 19.63
N ILE A 195 1.86 2.38 20.76
CA ILE A 195 2.57 1.48 21.66
C ILE A 195 1.94 1.59 23.03
N ILE A 196 1.52 0.45 23.58
CA ILE A 196 0.98 0.28 24.91
C ILE A 196 1.98 -0.56 25.71
N GLU A 197 2.53 -0.01 26.76
CA GLU A 197 3.41 -0.72 27.68
C GLU A 197 2.54 -1.54 28.65
N LEU A 198 2.55 -2.86 28.49
CA LEU A 198 1.79 -3.76 29.38
C LEU A 198 2.55 -4.01 30.68
N ASN A 199 3.87 -4.14 30.57
CA ASN A 199 4.83 -4.24 31.68
C ASN A 199 6.24 -3.88 31.18
N GLU A 200 7.26 -3.95 32.06
CA GLU A 200 8.66 -3.63 31.71
C GLU A 200 9.25 -4.50 30.59
N THR A 201 8.69 -5.67 30.34
CA THR A 201 9.22 -6.64 29.38
C THR A 201 8.37 -6.84 28.15
N ILE A 202 7.09 -6.42 28.20
CA ILE A 202 6.11 -6.67 27.12
C ILE A 202 5.42 -5.36 26.74
N LYS A 203 5.50 -5.02 25.47
CA LYS A 203 4.75 -3.93 24.85
C LYS A 203 3.79 -4.50 23.81
N LEU A 204 2.61 -3.92 23.70
CA LEU A 204 1.63 -4.20 22.64
C LEU A 204 1.66 -3.04 21.65
N ARG A 205 1.79 -3.37 20.36
CA ARG A 205 1.71 -2.40 19.24
C ARG A 205 0.49 -2.71 18.39
N PRO A 206 -0.69 -2.18 18.73
CA PRO A 206 -1.86 -2.24 17.88
C PRO A 206 -1.67 -1.30 16.69
N SER A 207 -2.15 -1.72 15.52
CA SER A 207 -2.23 -0.83 14.35
C SER A 207 -3.42 -1.19 13.47
N THR A 208 -3.91 -0.19 12.77
CA THR A 208 -5.01 -0.31 11.81
C THR A 208 -4.65 0.34 10.49
N TYR A 209 -5.19 -0.20 9.42
CA TYR A 209 -5.05 0.30 8.08
C TYR A 209 -6.38 0.13 7.36
N ALA A 210 -6.94 1.22 6.87
CA ALA A 210 -8.14 1.20 6.07
C ALA A 210 -7.84 1.75 4.68
N LYS A 211 -8.27 1.00 3.64
CA LYS A 211 -8.14 1.36 2.23
C LYS A 211 -9.51 1.65 1.67
N PHE A 212 -9.65 2.82 1.05
CA PHE A 212 -10.86 3.27 0.39
C PHE A 212 -10.56 3.40 -1.10
N THR A 213 -11.37 2.73 -1.92
CA THR A 213 -11.27 2.77 -3.38
C THR A 213 -12.67 2.95 -3.94
N LYS A 214 -12.81 3.77 -4.98
CA LYS A 214 -14.10 3.96 -5.66
C LYS A 214 -14.56 2.62 -6.23
N ASN A 215 -15.84 2.31 -6.06
CA ASN A 215 -16.49 1.09 -6.54
C ASN A 215 -15.90 -0.23 -5.98
N ALA A 216 -15.17 -0.19 -4.88
CA ALA A 216 -14.67 -1.37 -4.19
C ALA A 216 -15.08 -1.36 -2.71
N PRO A 217 -15.22 -2.53 -2.06
CA PRO A 217 -15.43 -2.61 -0.63
C PRO A 217 -14.26 -1.99 0.13
N ILE A 218 -14.55 -1.31 1.24
CA ILE A 218 -13.51 -0.81 2.14
C ILE A 218 -12.75 -2.01 2.71
N THR A 219 -11.43 -2.00 2.61
CA THR A 219 -10.59 -3.02 3.24
C THR A 219 -10.06 -2.48 4.56
N LEU A 220 -10.29 -3.22 5.64
CA LEU A 220 -9.78 -2.90 6.98
C LEU A 220 -8.81 -3.99 7.44
N ASP A 221 -7.62 -3.59 7.80
CA ASP A 221 -6.61 -4.45 8.42
C ASP A 221 -6.42 -4.02 9.89
N LEU A 222 -6.50 -4.98 10.78
CA LEU A 222 -6.19 -4.83 12.20
C LEU A 222 -4.99 -5.70 12.53
N THR A 223 -3.98 -5.13 13.18
CA THR A 223 -2.76 -5.84 13.55
C THR A 223 -2.45 -5.64 15.01
N GLY A 224 -2.09 -6.69 15.70
CA GLY A 224 -1.56 -6.66 17.05
C GLY A 224 -0.18 -7.32 17.11
N LEU A 225 0.85 -6.57 17.46
CA LEU A 225 2.21 -7.05 17.65
C LEU A 225 2.60 -6.95 19.12
N PHE A 226 3.00 -8.05 19.72
CA PHE A 226 3.67 -8.09 21.01
C PHE A 226 5.17 -7.95 20.82
N ILE A 227 5.79 -7.09 21.59
CA ILE A 227 7.22 -6.82 21.61
C ILE A 227 7.77 -7.27 22.96
N PHE A 228 8.65 -8.27 22.96
CA PHE A 228 9.25 -8.85 24.15
C PHE A 228 10.69 -8.33 24.31
N ARG A 229 10.94 -7.63 25.41
CA ARG A 229 12.27 -7.07 25.75
C ARG A 229 12.91 -6.27 24.63
N ASP A 230 12.11 -5.59 23.79
CA ASP A 230 12.53 -4.84 22.59
C ASP A 230 13.33 -5.66 21.56
N ARG A 231 13.26 -6.99 21.60
CA ARG A 231 14.05 -7.91 20.75
C ARG A 231 13.21 -8.86 19.90
N LEU A 232 12.21 -9.47 20.48
CA LEU A 232 11.35 -10.43 19.78
C LEU A 232 9.98 -9.82 19.53
N TRP A 233 9.54 -9.91 18.29
CA TRP A 233 8.25 -9.40 17.85
C TRP A 233 7.40 -10.59 17.37
N ALA A 234 6.21 -10.72 17.94
CA ALA A 234 5.26 -11.75 17.54
C ALA A 234 3.85 -11.16 17.52
N GLY A 235 3.05 -11.53 16.53
CA GLY A 235 1.69 -10.99 16.45
C GLY A 235 0.88 -11.59 15.33
N ALA A 236 -0.33 -11.07 15.18
CA ALA A 236 -1.27 -11.46 14.15
C ALA A 236 -1.90 -10.25 13.48
N ALA A 237 -2.27 -10.41 12.21
CA ALA A 237 -3.02 -9.44 11.45
C ALA A 237 -4.32 -10.10 10.96
N PHE A 238 -5.41 -9.34 11.04
CA PHE A 238 -6.71 -9.73 10.53
C PHE A 238 -7.15 -8.73 9.47
N ARG A 239 -7.53 -9.21 8.29
CA ARG A 239 -8.04 -8.41 7.18
C ARG A 239 -9.49 -8.76 6.90
N ALA A 240 -10.35 -7.76 6.88
CA ALA A 240 -11.76 -7.91 6.52
C ALA A 240 -12.17 -6.91 5.44
N PRO A 241 -12.89 -7.34 4.41
CA PRO A 241 -13.63 -6.44 3.55
C PRO A 241 -14.87 -5.96 4.34
N ILE A 242 -15.01 -4.65 4.52
CA ILE A 242 -16.23 -4.07 5.09
C ILE A 242 -17.15 -3.77 3.93
N GLY A 243 -18.34 -4.38 3.88
CA GLY A 243 -19.28 -4.37 2.76
C GLY A 243 -19.87 -3.00 2.35
N LEU A 244 -19.30 -1.89 2.81
CA LEU A 244 -19.66 -0.56 2.36
C LEU A 244 -18.99 -0.26 1.03
N ILE A 245 -19.77 -0.24 -0.05
CA ILE A 245 -19.34 0.21 -1.37
C ILE A 245 -19.62 1.71 -1.46
N ILE A 246 -18.61 2.51 -1.79
CA ILE A 246 -18.80 3.94 -2.08
C ILE A 246 -19.40 4.06 -3.48
N PRO A 247 -20.70 4.42 -3.61
CA PRO A 247 -21.35 4.45 -4.90
C PRO A 247 -20.82 5.59 -5.78
N ASN A 248 -20.84 5.34 -7.08
CA ASN A 248 -20.51 6.36 -8.07
C ASN A 248 -21.74 7.25 -8.33
N ASN A 249 -21.79 8.46 -7.77
CA ASN A 249 -22.80 9.46 -8.10
C ASN A 249 -22.34 10.37 -9.28
N SER A 250 -21.67 9.84 -10.29
CA SER A 250 -21.45 10.58 -11.53
C SER A 250 -22.65 10.34 -12.46
N LYS A 251 -23.58 11.30 -12.48
CA LYS A 251 -24.43 11.55 -13.64
C LYS A 251 -23.61 12.19 -14.75
#